data_11e7236aba808e5a9e7bfd97ce3bae76
#
_entry.id   11e7236aba808e5a9e7bfd97ce3bae76
#
_cell.length_a   1.000
_cell.length_b   1.000
_cell.length_c   1.000
_cell.angle_alpha   90.00
_cell.angle_beta   90.00
_cell.angle_gamma   90.00
#
_symmetry.space_group_name_H-M   'P 1'
#
loop_
_entity.id
_entity.type
_entity.pdbx_description
1 polymer ?
#
loop_
_entity_poly.entity_id
_entity_poly.type
_entity_poly.pdbx_seq_one_letter_code
_entity_poly.pdbx_strand_id
1 'polypeptide(L)'
;GDRMIVVDAKVPDLEGLGHMDQADPAQRKEQLAHHVSKLKLTIRQLADRHYPEQFPQALDHVILFMPAESLFSAALEADQDLIVWAAERKILLATPTSLIALWRSVSVSWKQHAQTENARAIASAAEELYRRLMVFVDHMDKIKSGLETASGAYNKAVGSYERSIRPSGERLLKLSEH
;
A
#
# COMPACT_ATOMS: atom_id res chain seq x y z
N GLY A 1 2.67 0.63 5.78
CA GLY A 1 1.60 0.10 6.59
C GLY A 1 1.84 -1.38 6.85
N ASP A 2 1.89 -1.75 8.10
CA ASP A 2 2.24 -3.10 8.56
C ASP A 2 1.06 -4.03 8.32
N ARG A 3 1.10 -4.75 7.20
CA ARG A 3 0.13 -5.81 6.93
C ARG A 3 0.57 -7.09 7.62
N MET A 4 -0.38 -7.84 8.15
CA MET A 4 -0.14 -9.04 8.94
C MET A 4 -0.94 -10.22 8.37
N ILE A 5 -0.37 -11.41 8.48
CA ILE A 5 -1.09 -12.67 8.25
C ILE A 5 -1.03 -13.46 9.55
N VAL A 6 -2.17 -13.94 10.01
CA VAL A 6 -2.24 -14.82 11.16
C VAL A 6 -2.09 -16.26 10.69
N VAL A 7 -1.12 -16.96 11.26
CA VAL A 7 -0.90 -18.39 11.01
C VAL A 7 -1.01 -19.11 12.36
N ASP A 8 -1.97 -20.03 12.48
CA ASP A 8 -2.10 -20.92 13.64
C ASP A 8 -1.53 -22.29 13.27
N ALA A 9 -0.46 -22.67 13.96
CA ALA A 9 0.17 -23.96 13.78
C ALA A 9 -0.37 -24.93 14.83
N LYS A 10 -1.44 -25.65 14.50
CA LYS A 10 -1.97 -26.68 15.37
C LYS A 10 -1.73 -28.05 14.76
N VAL A 11 -0.95 -28.87 15.43
CA VAL A 11 -0.76 -30.25 15.04
C VAL A 11 -1.99 -31.03 15.49
N PRO A 12 -2.84 -31.51 14.55
CA PRO A 12 -3.89 -32.45 14.91
C PRO A 12 -3.23 -33.71 15.51
N ASP A 13 -3.90 -34.29 16.46
CA ASP A 13 -3.46 -35.53 17.07
C ASP A 13 -3.19 -36.60 15.98
N LEU A 14 -1.92 -37.01 15.87
CA LEU A 14 -1.44 -37.93 14.84
C LEU A 14 -1.61 -39.39 15.29
N GLU A 15 -2.13 -39.62 16.50
CA GLU A 15 -2.38 -40.95 17.00
C GLU A 15 -3.42 -41.69 16.12
N GLY A 16 -3.00 -42.75 15.50
CA GLY A 16 -3.80 -43.58 14.59
C GLY A 16 -3.53 -43.40 13.09
N LEU A 17 -2.91 -42.29 12.64
CA LEU A 17 -2.60 -42.12 11.21
C LEU A 17 -1.31 -42.84 10.77
N GLY A 18 -0.40 -43.13 11.70
CA GLY A 18 0.84 -43.85 11.40
C GLY A 18 0.70 -45.33 11.00
N HIS A 19 -0.49 -45.94 11.16
CA HIS A 19 -0.77 -47.32 10.84
C HIS A 19 -1.87 -47.48 9.78
N MET A 20 -2.27 -46.40 9.11
CA MET A 20 -3.37 -46.41 8.14
C MET A 20 -3.09 -47.32 6.93
N ASP A 21 -1.84 -47.53 6.57
CA ASP A 21 -1.45 -48.41 5.43
C ASP A 21 -1.65 -49.93 5.75
N GLN A 22 -1.82 -50.28 7.02
CA GLN A 22 -2.04 -51.65 7.46
C GLN A 22 -3.44 -51.90 7.99
N ALA A 23 -4.30 -50.89 8.02
CA ALA A 23 -5.66 -51.01 8.55
C ALA A 23 -6.63 -51.65 7.53
N ASP A 24 -7.60 -52.41 8.04
CA ASP A 24 -8.75 -52.91 7.26
C ASP A 24 -9.52 -51.70 6.64
N PRO A 25 -10.07 -51.81 5.41
CA PRO A 25 -10.78 -50.70 4.75
C PRO A 25 -11.90 -50.06 5.60
N ALA A 26 -12.59 -50.84 6.44
CA ALA A 26 -13.60 -50.29 7.32
C ALA A 26 -12.99 -49.43 8.46
N GLN A 27 -11.93 -49.89 9.06
CA GLN A 27 -11.19 -49.17 10.11
C GLN A 27 -10.54 -47.88 9.55
N ARG A 28 -9.97 -47.96 8.33
CA ARG A 28 -9.38 -46.79 7.65
C ARG A 28 -10.47 -45.72 7.44
N LYS A 29 -11.64 -46.07 6.96
CA LYS A 29 -12.74 -45.11 6.76
C LYS A 29 -13.19 -44.46 8.05
N GLU A 30 -13.27 -45.19 9.14
CA GLU A 30 -13.63 -44.66 10.46
C GLU A 30 -12.55 -43.68 10.99
N GLN A 31 -11.26 -44.02 10.85
CA GLN A 31 -10.17 -43.19 11.24
C GLN A 31 -10.13 -41.88 10.44
N LEU A 32 -10.34 -41.94 9.14
CA LEU A 32 -10.45 -40.78 8.26
C LEU A 32 -11.62 -39.87 8.67
N ALA A 33 -12.78 -40.41 8.92
CA ALA A 33 -13.96 -39.65 9.38
C ALA A 33 -13.70 -38.97 10.74
N HIS A 34 -13.04 -39.68 11.65
CA HIS A 34 -12.66 -39.14 12.95
C HIS A 34 -11.63 -37.97 12.80
N HIS A 35 -10.65 -38.15 11.92
CA HIS A 35 -9.67 -37.12 11.63
C HIS A 35 -10.30 -35.82 11.09
N VAL A 36 -11.19 -35.94 10.09
CA VAL A 36 -11.94 -34.80 9.54
C VAL A 36 -12.83 -34.14 10.59
N SER A 37 -13.48 -34.92 11.45
CA SER A 37 -14.32 -34.39 12.52
C SER A 37 -13.51 -33.53 13.50
N LYS A 38 -12.34 -34.02 13.93
CA LYS A 38 -11.42 -33.26 14.78
C LYS A 38 -10.92 -32.01 14.07
N LEU A 39 -10.58 -32.10 12.78
CA LEU A 39 -10.10 -30.96 11.99
C LEU A 39 -11.20 -29.89 11.83
N LYS A 40 -12.43 -30.29 11.55
CA LYS A 40 -13.60 -29.39 11.50
C LYS A 40 -13.85 -28.69 12.84
N LEU A 41 -13.69 -29.39 13.96
CA LEU A 41 -13.78 -28.78 15.29
C LEU A 41 -12.70 -27.72 15.48
N THR A 42 -11.45 -28.02 15.11
CA THR A 42 -10.34 -27.08 15.18
C THR A 42 -10.59 -25.84 14.32
N ILE A 43 -11.10 -26.03 13.09
CA ILE A 43 -11.44 -24.92 12.17
C ILE A 43 -12.51 -24.02 12.79
N ARG A 44 -13.58 -24.59 13.36
CA ARG A 44 -14.63 -23.81 14.06
C ARG A 44 -14.05 -23.01 15.22
N GLN A 45 -13.31 -23.66 16.10
CA GLN A 45 -12.66 -22.99 17.25
C GLN A 45 -11.73 -21.87 16.83
N LEU A 46 -11.06 -22.01 15.68
CA LEU A 46 -10.16 -21.01 15.15
C LEU A 46 -10.94 -19.83 14.54
N ALA A 47 -12.02 -20.12 13.82
CA ALA A 47 -12.93 -19.11 13.29
C ALA A 47 -13.58 -18.27 14.41
N ASP A 48 -13.98 -18.89 15.50
CA ASP A 48 -14.61 -18.24 16.65
C ASP A 48 -13.66 -17.30 17.43
N ARG A 49 -12.35 -17.36 17.18
CA ARG A 49 -11.37 -16.45 17.83
C ARG A 49 -11.38 -15.05 17.26
N HIS A 50 -12.02 -14.79 16.13
CA HIS A 50 -12.17 -13.47 15.51
C HIS A 50 -10.85 -12.68 15.41
N TYR A 51 -9.75 -13.34 15.03
CA TYR A 51 -8.42 -12.71 14.89
C TYR A 51 -8.40 -11.44 14.03
N PRO A 52 -9.12 -11.34 12.90
CA PRO A 52 -9.15 -10.10 12.11
C PRO A 52 -9.69 -8.89 12.89
N GLU A 53 -10.60 -9.10 13.84
CA GLU A 53 -11.13 -8.03 14.67
C GLU A 53 -10.11 -7.56 15.71
N GLN A 54 -9.27 -8.46 16.20
CA GLN A 54 -8.19 -8.15 17.15
C GLN A 54 -7.00 -7.47 16.47
N PHE A 55 -6.80 -7.74 15.18
CA PHE A 55 -5.70 -7.23 14.38
C PHE A 55 -6.19 -6.56 13.09
N PRO A 56 -6.59 -5.28 13.13
CA PRO A 56 -7.16 -4.57 11.97
C PRO A 56 -6.26 -4.53 10.74
N GLN A 57 -4.97 -4.80 10.90
CA GLN A 57 -3.99 -4.84 9.82
C GLN A 57 -3.80 -6.27 9.25
N ALA A 58 -4.43 -7.28 9.86
CA ALA A 58 -4.37 -8.64 9.39
C ALA A 58 -5.24 -8.84 8.14
N LEU A 59 -4.85 -9.79 7.31
CA LEU A 59 -5.73 -10.28 6.26
C LEU A 59 -6.97 -10.91 6.90
N ASP A 60 -8.08 -10.80 6.18
CA ASP A 60 -9.39 -11.30 6.62
C ASP A 60 -9.49 -12.84 6.70
N HIS A 61 -8.36 -13.51 6.57
CA HIS A 61 -8.23 -14.96 6.64
C HIS A 61 -7.13 -15.37 7.61
N VAL A 62 -7.36 -16.47 8.29
CA VAL A 62 -6.37 -17.13 9.17
C VAL A 62 -5.89 -18.40 8.48
N ILE A 63 -4.59 -18.64 8.50
CA ILE A 63 -4.01 -19.86 7.94
C ILE A 63 -3.92 -20.90 9.05
N LEU A 64 -4.57 -22.04 8.83
CA LEU A 64 -4.38 -23.23 9.65
C LEU A 64 -3.29 -24.10 9.01
N PHE A 65 -2.14 -24.16 9.65
CA PHE A 65 -1.00 -24.92 9.16
C PHE A 65 -1.10 -26.39 9.51
N MET A 66 -0.99 -27.24 8.50
CA MET A 66 -0.97 -28.69 8.59
C MET A 66 0.46 -29.17 8.29
N PRO A 67 1.16 -29.83 9.24
CA PRO A 67 2.59 -30.09 9.11
C PRO A 67 2.95 -31.19 8.09
N ALA A 68 1.98 -31.97 7.64
CA ALA A 68 2.19 -33.07 6.71
C ALA A 68 1.16 -33.07 5.57
N GLU A 69 1.64 -33.26 4.34
CA GLU A 69 0.79 -33.38 3.14
C GLU A 69 -0.15 -34.61 3.23
N SER A 70 0.31 -35.70 3.86
CA SER A 70 -0.48 -36.90 4.06
C SER A 70 -1.73 -36.66 4.90
N LEU A 71 -1.63 -35.81 5.93
CA LEU A 71 -2.78 -35.43 6.76
C LEU A 71 -3.82 -34.64 5.99
N PHE A 72 -3.35 -33.76 5.13
CA PHE A 72 -4.21 -32.96 4.26
C PHE A 72 -4.92 -33.85 3.23
N SER A 73 -4.17 -34.73 2.56
CA SER A 73 -4.72 -35.67 1.59
C SER A 73 -5.75 -36.63 2.24
N ALA A 74 -5.46 -37.14 3.43
CA ALA A 74 -6.36 -37.99 4.19
C ALA A 74 -7.67 -37.27 4.55
N ALA A 75 -7.58 -36.00 4.94
CA ALA A 75 -8.79 -35.22 5.22
C ALA A 75 -9.65 -34.99 3.97
N LEU A 76 -9.04 -34.75 2.81
CA LEU A 76 -9.75 -34.57 1.54
C LEU A 76 -10.33 -35.87 0.97
N GLU A 77 -9.69 -37.01 1.26
CA GLU A 77 -10.24 -38.33 0.92
C GLU A 77 -11.59 -38.58 1.62
N ALA A 78 -11.73 -38.16 2.87
CA ALA A 78 -12.95 -38.31 3.66
C ALA A 78 -13.98 -37.20 3.41
N ASP A 79 -13.56 -36.00 3.05
CA ASP A 79 -14.42 -34.82 2.84
C ASP A 79 -13.85 -33.91 1.77
N GLN A 80 -14.33 -34.07 0.54
CA GLN A 80 -13.85 -33.28 -0.62
C GLN A 80 -14.20 -31.79 -0.53
N ASP A 81 -15.25 -31.43 0.23
CA ASP A 81 -15.69 -30.03 0.38
C ASP A 81 -14.98 -29.29 1.51
N LEU A 82 -14.09 -29.97 2.25
CA LEU A 82 -13.42 -29.44 3.43
C LEU A 82 -12.72 -28.11 3.17
N ILE A 83 -12.05 -27.96 2.03
CA ILE A 83 -11.33 -26.72 1.68
C ILE A 83 -12.30 -25.55 1.53
N VAL A 84 -13.38 -25.75 0.77
CA VAL A 84 -14.40 -24.72 0.54
C VAL A 84 -15.09 -24.36 1.84
N TRP A 85 -15.47 -25.38 2.61
CA TRP A 85 -16.11 -25.23 3.90
C TRP A 85 -15.25 -24.46 4.92
N ALA A 86 -13.93 -24.66 4.92
CA ALA A 86 -12.99 -23.90 5.74
C ALA A 86 -12.84 -22.45 5.26
N ALA A 87 -12.74 -22.26 3.94
CA ALA A 87 -12.61 -20.94 3.32
C ALA A 87 -13.82 -20.02 3.58
N GLU A 88 -15.04 -20.57 3.58
CA GLU A 88 -16.27 -19.85 3.96
C GLU A 88 -16.21 -19.32 5.40
N ARG A 89 -15.39 -19.94 6.25
CA ARG A 89 -15.13 -19.53 7.64
C ARG A 89 -13.87 -18.68 7.78
N LYS A 90 -13.35 -18.21 6.64
CA LYS A 90 -12.12 -17.41 6.57
C LYS A 90 -10.87 -18.14 7.08
N ILE A 91 -10.90 -19.48 7.04
CA ILE A 91 -9.77 -20.34 7.38
C ILE A 91 -9.20 -20.94 6.09
N LEU A 92 -7.92 -20.73 5.84
CA LEU A 92 -7.17 -21.32 4.74
C LEU A 92 -6.31 -22.47 5.28
N LEU A 93 -6.53 -23.66 4.74
CA LEU A 93 -5.70 -24.82 5.08
C LEU A 93 -4.40 -24.76 4.28
N ALA A 94 -3.26 -24.84 4.94
CA ALA A 94 -1.98 -24.80 4.30
C ALA A 94 -1.04 -25.89 4.80
N THR A 95 -0.46 -26.61 3.85
CA THR A 95 0.64 -27.55 4.05
C THR A 95 1.98 -26.82 3.91
N PRO A 96 3.14 -27.41 4.21
CA PRO A 96 4.44 -26.79 4.00
C PRO A 96 4.62 -26.25 2.59
N THR A 97 4.23 -27.01 1.57
CA THR A 97 4.37 -26.61 0.17
C THR A 97 3.45 -25.44 -0.19
N SER A 98 2.18 -25.53 0.17
CA SER A 98 1.20 -24.49 -0.13
C SER A 98 1.44 -23.21 0.69
N LEU A 99 1.95 -23.32 1.92
CA LEU A 99 2.33 -22.17 2.73
C LEU A 99 3.44 -21.34 2.08
N ILE A 100 4.46 -22.00 1.52
CA ILE A 100 5.53 -21.31 0.78
C ILE A 100 4.97 -20.57 -0.45
N ALA A 101 4.07 -21.20 -1.19
CA ALA A 101 3.42 -20.58 -2.35
C ALA A 101 2.55 -19.37 -1.95
N LEU A 102 1.75 -19.51 -0.90
CA LEU A 102 0.96 -18.43 -0.30
C LEU A 102 1.86 -17.27 0.13
N TRP A 103 2.95 -17.54 0.85
CA TRP A 103 3.88 -16.53 1.33
C TRP A 103 4.49 -15.73 0.18
N ARG A 104 4.90 -16.39 -0.89
CA ARG A 104 5.40 -15.73 -2.10
C ARG A 104 4.35 -14.83 -2.74
N SER A 105 3.13 -15.34 -2.91
CA SER A 105 2.02 -14.58 -3.49
C SER A 105 1.69 -13.32 -2.69
N VAL A 106 1.59 -13.46 -1.37
CA VAL A 106 1.35 -12.34 -0.47
C VAL A 106 2.48 -11.33 -0.49
N SER A 107 3.73 -11.79 -0.49
CA SER A 107 4.91 -10.93 -0.56
C SER A 107 4.92 -10.07 -1.83
N VAL A 108 4.57 -10.65 -2.98
CA VAL A 108 4.42 -9.93 -4.25
C VAL A 108 3.28 -8.90 -4.16
N SER A 109 2.12 -9.30 -3.66
CA SER A 109 0.97 -8.41 -3.49
C SER A 109 1.27 -7.22 -2.57
N TRP A 110 1.98 -7.44 -1.48
CA TRP A 110 2.38 -6.36 -0.57
C TRP A 110 3.37 -5.40 -1.21
N LYS A 111 4.33 -5.91 -1.98
CA LYS A 111 5.27 -5.08 -2.73
C LYS A 111 4.55 -4.22 -3.76
N GLN A 112 3.60 -4.78 -4.51
CA GLN A 112 2.80 -4.03 -5.49
C GLN A 112 1.97 -2.93 -4.81
N HIS A 113 1.35 -3.23 -3.66
CA HIS A 113 0.60 -2.24 -2.91
C HIS A 113 1.48 -1.09 -2.43
N ALA A 114 2.65 -1.38 -1.86
CA ALA A 114 3.60 -0.36 -1.44
C ALA A 114 4.06 0.53 -2.61
N GLN A 115 4.29 -0.05 -3.79
CA GLN A 115 4.61 0.71 -5.00
C GLN A 115 3.46 1.63 -5.43
N THR A 116 2.21 1.17 -5.35
CA THR A 116 1.02 1.98 -5.69
C THR A 116 0.85 3.15 -4.73
N GLU A 117 1.02 2.96 -3.43
CA GLU A 117 0.96 4.02 -2.43
C GLU A 117 2.08 5.06 -2.64
N ASN A 118 3.30 4.60 -2.93
CA ASN A 118 4.41 5.49 -3.22
C ASN A 118 4.17 6.30 -4.51
N ALA A 119 3.62 5.68 -5.56
CA ALA A 119 3.27 6.38 -6.79
C ALA A 119 2.20 7.47 -6.57
N ARG A 120 1.19 7.19 -5.75
CA ARG A 120 0.17 8.18 -5.36
C ARG A 120 0.77 9.35 -4.58
N ALA A 121 1.67 9.07 -3.63
CA ALA A 121 2.35 10.11 -2.86
C ALA A 121 3.22 11.01 -3.76
N ILE A 122 3.94 10.42 -4.73
CA ILE A 122 4.72 11.17 -5.72
C ILE A 122 3.81 12.05 -6.58
N ALA A 123 2.68 11.53 -7.07
CA ALA A 123 1.74 12.30 -7.88
C ALA A 123 1.18 13.51 -7.09
N SER A 124 0.78 13.31 -5.85
CA SER A 124 0.28 14.39 -4.98
C SER A 124 1.37 15.46 -4.71
N ALA A 125 2.61 15.04 -4.45
CA ALA A 125 3.71 15.97 -4.26
C ALA A 125 4.03 16.76 -5.54
N ALA A 126 3.93 16.13 -6.72
CA ALA A 126 4.11 16.80 -8.01
C ALA A 126 3.02 17.84 -8.29
N GLU A 127 1.76 17.54 -7.96
CA GLU A 127 0.66 18.51 -8.08
C GLU A 127 0.86 19.72 -7.16
N GLU A 128 1.30 19.49 -5.94
CA GLU A 128 1.60 20.58 -5.00
C GLU A 128 2.75 21.44 -5.50
N LEU A 129 3.85 20.82 -5.98
CA LEU A 129 4.98 21.52 -6.56
C LEU A 129 4.56 22.37 -7.76
N TYR A 130 3.76 21.80 -8.67
CA TYR A 130 3.25 22.53 -9.83
C TYR A 130 2.45 23.77 -9.40
N ARG A 131 1.57 23.65 -8.43
CA ARG A 131 0.77 24.77 -7.93
C ARG A 131 1.65 25.88 -7.34
N ARG A 132 2.68 25.51 -6.58
CA ARG A 132 3.66 26.47 -6.03
C ARG A 132 4.47 27.14 -7.12
N LEU A 133 4.85 26.40 -8.16
CA LEU A 133 5.55 26.94 -9.31
C LEU A 133 4.71 27.98 -10.06
N MET A 134 3.42 27.74 -10.25
CA MET A 134 2.53 28.72 -10.89
C MET A 134 2.43 30.02 -10.12
N VAL A 135 2.38 29.96 -8.78
CA VAL A 135 2.43 31.16 -7.93
C VAL A 135 3.75 31.90 -8.08
N PHE A 136 4.87 31.19 -8.15
CA PHE A 136 6.18 31.79 -8.40
C PHE A 136 6.24 32.49 -9.75
N VAL A 137 5.73 31.86 -10.81
CA VAL A 137 5.65 32.46 -12.17
C VAL A 137 4.84 33.75 -12.14
N ASP A 138 3.69 33.78 -11.47
CA ASP A 138 2.88 34.99 -11.30
C ASP A 138 3.66 36.14 -10.62
N HIS A 139 4.46 35.82 -9.60
CA HIS A 139 5.33 36.81 -8.98
C HIS A 139 6.42 37.33 -9.93
N MET A 140 7.00 36.45 -10.75
CA MET A 140 7.99 36.85 -11.76
C MET A 140 7.38 37.77 -12.83
N ASP A 141 6.17 37.52 -13.30
CA ASP A 141 5.45 38.38 -14.23
C ASP A 141 5.15 39.77 -13.63
N LYS A 142 4.78 39.84 -12.36
CA LYS A 142 4.60 41.10 -11.63
C LYS A 142 5.92 41.90 -11.52
N ILE A 143 7.03 41.23 -11.24
CA ILE A 143 8.36 41.88 -11.22
C ILE A 143 8.71 42.41 -12.59
N LYS A 144 8.51 41.63 -13.66
CA LYS A 144 8.73 42.06 -15.04
C LYS A 144 7.96 43.36 -15.36
N SER A 145 6.66 43.35 -15.07
CA SER A 145 5.77 44.50 -15.31
C SER A 145 6.23 45.75 -14.49
N GLY A 146 6.66 45.53 -13.24
CA GLY A 146 7.20 46.57 -12.40
C GLY A 146 8.51 47.21 -13.00
N LEU A 147 9.40 46.36 -13.50
CA LEU A 147 10.65 46.81 -14.15
C LEU A 147 10.35 47.58 -15.45
N GLU A 148 9.42 47.13 -16.27
CA GLU A 148 8.99 47.83 -17.48
C GLU A 148 8.40 49.21 -17.14
N THR A 149 7.59 49.29 -16.12
CA THR A 149 7.02 50.55 -15.60
C THR A 149 8.13 51.52 -15.10
N ALA A 150 9.04 50.99 -14.30
CA ALA A 150 10.16 51.77 -13.77
C ALA A 150 11.09 52.28 -14.90
N SER A 151 11.40 51.43 -15.88
CA SER A 151 12.17 51.80 -17.07
C SER A 151 11.49 52.91 -17.88
N GLY A 152 10.16 52.79 -18.08
CA GLY A 152 9.37 53.80 -18.75
C GLY A 152 9.37 55.16 -18.00
N ALA A 153 9.24 55.11 -16.68
CA ALA A 153 9.32 56.32 -15.87
C ALA A 153 10.70 56.97 -15.89
N TYR A 154 11.76 56.17 -15.84
CA TYR A 154 13.14 56.66 -16.00
C TYR A 154 13.36 57.38 -17.34
N ASN A 155 12.94 56.75 -18.44
CA ASN A 155 13.08 57.37 -19.78
C ASN A 155 12.30 58.69 -19.90
N LYS A 156 11.11 58.79 -19.29
CA LYS A 156 10.35 60.06 -19.21
C LYS A 156 11.10 61.13 -18.40
N ALA A 157 11.67 60.74 -17.28
CA ALA A 157 12.48 61.68 -16.47
C ALA A 157 13.70 62.21 -17.21
N VAL A 158 14.45 61.31 -17.88
CA VAL A 158 15.62 61.72 -18.74
C VAL A 158 15.15 62.63 -19.85
N GLY A 159 14.06 62.28 -20.57
CA GLY A 159 13.53 63.13 -21.62
C GLY A 159 13.04 64.49 -21.13
N SER A 160 12.51 64.58 -19.91
CA SER A 160 12.14 65.85 -19.26
C SER A 160 13.37 66.70 -18.90
N TYR A 161 14.41 66.04 -18.38
CA TYR A 161 15.69 66.72 -18.06
C TYR A 161 16.32 67.33 -19.33
N GLU A 162 16.51 66.55 -20.36
CA GLU A 162 17.15 66.98 -21.60
C GLU A 162 16.35 68.08 -22.34
N ARG A 163 15.04 67.98 -22.34
CA ARG A 163 14.20 68.95 -23.10
C ARG A 163 13.87 70.23 -22.35
N SER A 164 13.82 70.19 -21.03
CA SER A 164 13.31 71.34 -20.24
C SER A 164 14.32 71.86 -19.22
N ILE A 165 14.89 70.95 -18.40
CA ILE A 165 15.75 71.40 -17.30
C ILE A 165 17.06 71.86 -17.79
N ARG A 166 17.77 71.11 -18.62
CA ARG A 166 19.07 71.45 -19.15
C ARG A 166 19.12 72.80 -19.93
N PRO A 167 18.18 73.02 -20.92
CA PRO A 167 18.18 74.33 -21.61
C PRO A 167 17.82 75.51 -20.72
N SER A 168 16.97 75.29 -19.70
CA SER A 168 16.61 76.30 -18.71
C SER A 168 17.83 76.67 -17.83
N GLY A 169 18.62 75.66 -17.39
CA GLY A 169 19.86 75.84 -16.66
C GLY A 169 20.94 76.61 -17.48
N GLU A 170 21.09 76.19 -18.75
CA GLU A 170 22.04 76.90 -19.66
C GLU A 170 21.62 78.34 -19.88
N ARG A 171 20.34 78.65 -19.98
CA ARG A 171 19.84 80.00 -20.09
C ARG A 171 20.10 80.81 -18.83
N LEU A 172 19.88 80.21 -17.64
CA LEU A 172 20.15 80.86 -16.34
C LEU A 172 21.62 81.23 -16.20
N LEU A 173 22.58 80.37 -16.56
CA LEU A 173 23.99 80.62 -16.52
C LEU A 173 24.36 81.77 -17.39
N LYS A 174 23.87 81.83 -18.61
CA LYS A 174 24.12 82.99 -19.53
C LYS A 174 23.66 84.34 -18.98
N LEU A 175 22.55 84.35 -18.21
CA LEU A 175 22.02 85.58 -17.60
C LEU A 175 22.80 86.01 -16.32
N SER A 176 23.50 85.08 -15.68
CA SER A 176 24.30 85.33 -14.51
C SER A 176 25.75 85.88 -14.82
N GLU A 177 26.18 85.79 -16.09
CA GLU A 177 27.51 86.28 -16.54
C GLU A 177 27.45 87.73 -17.03
N HIS A 178 26.33 88.39 -16.94
CA HIS A 178 26.12 89.81 -17.26
C HIS A 178 25.70 90.56 -16.00
#